data_4059f481865b8049e559782695053d12
#
_entry.id   4059f481865b8049e559782695053d12
#
_cell.length_a   1.000
_cell.length_b   1.000
_cell.length_c   1.000
_cell.angle_alpha   90.00
_cell.angle_beta   90.00
_cell.angle_gamma   90.00
#
_symmetry.space_group_name_H-M   'P 1'
#
loop_
_entity.id
_entity.type
_entity.pdbx_description
1 polymer ?
#
loop_
_entity_poly.entity_id
_entity_poly.type
_entity_poly.pdbx_seq_one_letter_code
_entity_poly.pdbx_strand_id
1 'polypeptide(L)'
;MKEMRMGMSENGSKDQALSHLKVEFAVKQKKGLPFIMASTVLWTIMLIAFLTDLNVSAKNMIAMCCSALLMPVGMLFGKILKVDMFCKDNPFSSLSVVAALNQLMYLPIVLWTMYAVPDKMIMVYAIVVGAHFYPIIGFIFRQHIFMLLLSYRLYL
;
A
#
# COMPACT_ATOMS: atom_id res chain seq x y z
N MET A 1 20.49 -9.30 -37.29
CA MET A 1 19.14 -9.91 -37.24
C MET A 1 19.00 -11.00 -36.16
N LYS A 2 20.01 -11.87 -35.96
CA LYS A 2 20.01 -12.96 -34.94
C LYS A 2 20.10 -12.43 -33.50
N GLU A 3 20.91 -11.40 -33.23
CA GLU A 3 21.06 -10.78 -31.89
C GLU A 3 19.77 -10.03 -31.43
N MET A 4 19.08 -9.37 -32.40
CA MET A 4 17.83 -8.69 -32.09
C MET A 4 16.71 -9.66 -31.69
N ARG A 5 16.67 -10.85 -32.31
CA ARG A 5 15.73 -11.93 -31.96
C ARG A 5 16.05 -12.55 -30.58
N MET A 6 17.33 -12.71 -30.27
CA MET A 6 17.76 -13.25 -28.95
C MET A 6 17.38 -12.27 -27.80
N GLY A 7 17.60 -10.97 -27.97
CA GLY A 7 17.21 -9.95 -26.98
C GLY A 7 15.69 -9.86 -26.77
N MET A 8 14.88 -10.03 -27.82
CA MET A 8 13.41 -10.05 -27.70
C MET A 8 12.92 -11.32 -26.98
N SER A 9 13.54 -12.47 -27.19
CA SER A 9 13.20 -13.72 -26.51
C SER A 9 13.55 -13.68 -25.02
N GLU A 10 14.70 -13.10 -24.69
CA GLU A 10 15.16 -12.98 -23.29
C GLU A 10 14.31 -11.98 -22.48
N ASN A 11 13.91 -10.85 -23.07
CA ASN A 11 12.99 -9.92 -22.44
C ASN A 11 11.59 -10.54 -22.23
N GLY A 12 11.06 -11.26 -23.19
CA GLY A 12 9.78 -11.95 -23.05
C GLY A 12 9.78 -12.99 -21.92
N SER A 13 10.88 -13.73 -21.76
CA SER A 13 11.05 -14.69 -20.67
C SER A 13 11.13 -14.00 -19.28
N LYS A 14 11.86 -12.89 -19.19
CA LYS A 14 11.97 -12.10 -17.96
C LYS A 14 10.63 -11.48 -17.54
N ASP A 15 9.86 -10.97 -18.50
CA ASP A 15 8.54 -10.38 -18.24
C ASP A 15 7.53 -11.45 -17.78
N GLN A 16 7.59 -12.65 -18.33
CA GLN A 16 6.76 -13.78 -17.88
C GLN A 16 7.13 -14.22 -16.47
N ALA A 17 8.41 -14.37 -16.18
CA ALA A 17 8.88 -14.71 -14.83
C ALA A 17 8.47 -13.65 -13.80
N LEU A 18 8.60 -12.37 -14.14
CA LEU A 18 8.18 -11.26 -13.27
C LEU A 18 6.67 -11.25 -13.04
N SER A 19 5.87 -11.51 -14.07
CA SER A 19 4.41 -11.59 -13.93
C SER A 19 3.98 -12.75 -13.05
N HIS A 20 4.63 -13.90 -13.15
CA HIS A 20 4.37 -15.06 -12.30
C HIS A 20 4.67 -14.77 -10.82
N LEU A 21 5.82 -14.16 -10.53
CA LEU A 21 6.19 -13.75 -9.17
C LEU A 21 5.18 -12.75 -8.56
N LYS A 22 4.66 -11.82 -9.36
CA LYS A 22 3.64 -10.86 -8.93
C LYS A 22 2.32 -11.54 -8.56
N VAL A 23 1.86 -12.45 -9.41
CA VAL A 23 0.62 -13.20 -9.17
C VAL A 23 0.77 -14.07 -7.92
N GLU A 24 1.87 -14.78 -7.78
CA GLU A 24 2.16 -15.60 -6.61
C GLU A 24 2.15 -14.77 -5.32
N PHE A 25 2.82 -13.60 -5.33
CA PHE A 25 2.83 -12.68 -4.20
C PHE A 25 1.42 -12.19 -3.85
N ALA A 26 0.65 -11.77 -4.86
CA ALA A 26 -0.72 -11.30 -4.66
C ALA A 26 -1.64 -12.38 -4.07
N VAL A 27 -1.48 -13.64 -4.51
CA VAL A 27 -2.25 -14.77 -4.01
C VAL A 27 -1.84 -15.11 -2.58
N LYS A 28 -0.54 -15.22 -2.29
CA LYS A 28 -0.03 -15.53 -0.94
C LYS A 28 -0.43 -14.47 0.09
N GLN A 29 -0.41 -13.20 -0.28
CA GLN A 29 -0.84 -12.09 0.60
C GLN A 29 -2.35 -11.80 0.54
N LYS A 30 -3.14 -12.62 -0.16
CA LYS A 30 -4.58 -12.37 -0.38
C LYS A 30 -4.85 -10.92 -0.78
N LYS A 31 -4.03 -10.38 -1.70
CA LYS A 31 -4.12 -9.01 -2.23
C LYS A 31 -4.10 -7.91 -1.16
N GLY A 32 -3.43 -8.14 -0.03
CA GLY A 32 -3.33 -7.17 1.06
C GLY A 32 -4.60 -7.06 1.93
N LEU A 33 -5.53 -8.01 1.83
CA LEU A 33 -6.79 -8.03 2.57
C LEU A 33 -6.63 -7.79 4.08
N PRO A 34 -5.62 -8.34 4.80
CA PRO A 34 -5.44 -8.09 6.22
C PRO A 34 -5.28 -6.62 6.57
N PHE A 35 -4.49 -5.88 5.76
CA PHE A 35 -4.27 -4.44 5.98
C PHE A 35 -5.50 -3.60 5.62
N ILE A 36 -6.24 -4.00 4.59
CA ILE A 36 -7.51 -3.35 4.22
C ILE A 36 -8.52 -3.48 5.36
N MET A 37 -8.67 -4.67 5.95
CA MET A 37 -9.55 -4.89 7.10
C MET A 37 -9.10 -4.08 8.32
N ALA A 38 -7.80 -4.11 8.64
CA ALA A 38 -7.23 -3.34 9.73
C ALA A 38 -7.48 -1.83 9.54
N SER A 39 -7.21 -1.30 8.35
CA SER A 39 -7.43 0.11 8.06
C SER A 39 -8.91 0.50 8.16
N THR A 40 -9.83 -0.33 7.67
CA THR A 40 -11.27 -0.08 7.78
C THR A 40 -11.71 0.06 9.24
N VAL A 41 -11.25 -0.84 10.12
CA VAL A 41 -11.56 -0.78 11.56
C VAL A 41 -10.99 0.49 12.18
N LEU A 42 -9.72 0.81 11.92
CA LEU A 42 -9.07 1.97 12.52
C LEU A 42 -9.64 3.29 12.01
N TRP A 43 -9.97 3.40 10.72
CA TRP A 43 -10.65 4.57 10.18
C TRP A 43 -12.06 4.74 10.74
N THR A 44 -12.78 3.66 11.01
CA THR A 44 -14.09 3.70 11.68
C THR A 44 -13.95 4.23 13.11
N ILE A 45 -12.95 3.79 13.85
CA ILE A 45 -12.65 4.30 15.20
C ILE A 45 -12.34 5.80 15.15
N MET A 46 -11.49 6.22 14.20
CA MET A 46 -11.19 7.64 14.01
C MET A 46 -12.44 8.45 13.67
N LEU A 47 -13.29 7.96 12.76
CA LEU A 47 -14.54 8.62 12.39
C LEU A 47 -15.42 8.82 13.62
N ILE A 48 -15.62 7.78 14.43
CA ILE A 48 -16.40 7.88 15.66
C ILE A 48 -15.81 8.94 16.60
N ALA A 49 -14.49 8.92 16.82
CA ALA A 49 -13.83 9.91 17.67
C ALA A 49 -14.02 11.35 17.18
N PHE A 50 -14.03 11.57 15.86
CA PHE A 50 -14.23 12.89 15.27
C PHE A 50 -15.68 13.37 15.32
N LEU A 51 -16.65 12.46 15.44
CA LEU A 51 -18.06 12.77 15.65
C LEU A 51 -18.42 13.09 17.12
N THR A 52 -17.53 12.82 18.07
CA THR A 52 -17.74 13.16 19.49
C THR A 52 -17.29 14.58 19.81
N ASP A 53 -17.72 15.13 20.94
CA ASP A 53 -17.36 16.48 21.42
C ASP A 53 -15.98 16.54 22.12
N LEU A 54 -15.06 15.65 21.73
CA LEU A 54 -13.69 15.67 22.23
C LEU A 54 -12.95 16.92 21.72
N ASN A 55 -11.99 17.39 22.51
CA ASN A 55 -11.12 18.48 22.07
C ASN A 55 -10.21 18.02 20.91
N VAL A 56 -9.77 18.98 20.10
CA VAL A 56 -8.96 18.72 18.90
C VAL A 56 -7.70 17.92 19.21
N SER A 57 -7.05 18.23 20.33
CA SER A 57 -5.83 17.55 20.74
C SER A 57 -6.06 16.05 21.03
N ALA A 58 -7.17 15.71 21.69
CA ALA A 58 -7.53 14.31 21.92
C ALA A 58 -7.86 13.58 20.62
N LYS A 59 -8.60 14.21 19.70
CA LYS A 59 -8.88 13.66 18.36
C LYS A 59 -7.61 13.36 17.58
N ASN A 60 -6.67 14.29 17.58
CA ASN A 60 -5.39 14.14 16.91
C ASN A 60 -4.54 13.01 17.56
N MET A 61 -4.56 12.89 18.88
CA MET A 61 -3.87 11.81 19.57
C MET A 61 -4.47 10.44 19.21
N ILE A 62 -5.79 10.32 19.14
CA ILE A 62 -6.47 9.09 18.71
C ILE A 62 -6.05 8.73 17.28
N ALA A 63 -6.00 9.69 16.36
CA ALA A 63 -5.58 9.46 14.99
C ALA A 63 -4.13 8.94 14.93
N MET A 64 -3.22 9.50 15.72
CA MET A 64 -1.83 9.05 15.81
C MET A 64 -1.71 7.63 16.39
N CYS A 65 -2.47 7.33 17.46
CA CYS A 65 -2.52 5.99 18.04
C CYS A 65 -3.06 4.96 17.03
N CYS A 66 -4.14 5.28 16.32
CA CYS A 66 -4.69 4.42 15.27
C CYS A 66 -3.67 4.16 14.16
N SER A 67 -2.87 5.17 13.77
CA SER A 67 -1.79 5.00 12.79
C SER A 67 -0.74 3.99 13.26
N ALA A 68 -0.30 4.10 14.50
CA ALA A 68 0.69 3.19 15.07
C ALA A 68 0.13 1.76 15.20
N LEU A 69 -1.17 1.62 15.46
CA LEU A 69 -1.84 0.33 15.59
C LEU A 69 -2.09 -0.37 14.26
N LEU A 70 -1.94 0.30 13.11
CA LEU A 70 -2.20 -0.30 11.80
C LEU A 70 -1.35 -1.56 11.56
N MET A 71 -0.06 -1.52 11.90
CA MET A 71 0.84 -2.67 11.73
C MET A 71 0.46 -3.85 12.63
N PRO A 72 0.35 -3.70 13.97
CA PRO A 72 0.01 -4.84 14.83
C PRO A 72 -1.40 -5.39 14.54
N VAL A 73 -2.38 -4.54 14.24
CA VAL A 73 -3.74 -4.98 13.87
C VAL A 73 -3.74 -5.69 12.52
N GLY A 74 -3.00 -5.18 11.52
CA GLY A 74 -2.80 -5.84 10.24
C GLY A 74 -2.17 -7.22 10.37
N MET A 75 -1.14 -7.35 11.23
CA MET A 75 -0.53 -8.65 11.55
C MET A 75 -1.50 -9.62 12.22
N LEU A 76 -2.36 -9.12 13.12
CA LEU A 76 -3.39 -9.92 13.76
C LEU A 76 -4.38 -10.49 12.74
N PHE A 77 -4.90 -9.64 11.84
CA PHE A 77 -5.76 -10.09 10.75
C PHE A 77 -5.02 -11.05 9.81
N GLY A 78 -3.73 -10.82 9.54
CA GLY A 78 -2.90 -11.73 8.76
C GLY A 78 -2.85 -13.13 9.36
N LYS A 79 -2.66 -13.25 10.69
CA LYS A 79 -2.68 -14.52 11.41
C LYS A 79 -4.07 -15.19 11.37
N ILE A 80 -5.15 -14.43 11.58
CA ILE A 80 -6.53 -14.93 11.53
C ILE A 80 -6.84 -15.47 10.13
N LEU A 81 -6.43 -14.77 9.09
CA LEU A 81 -6.67 -15.13 7.69
C LEU A 81 -5.66 -16.19 7.18
N LYS A 82 -4.70 -16.61 8.01
CA LYS A 82 -3.62 -17.55 7.63
C LYS A 82 -2.89 -17.08 6.36
N VAL A 83 -2.49 -15.80 6.35
CA VAL A 83 -1.75 -15.17 5.25
C VAL A 83 -0.27 -15.14 5.61
N ASP A 84 0.58 -15.57 4.67
CA ASP A 84 2.02 -15.36 4.79
C ASP A 84 2.36 -13.92 4.42
N MET A 85 2.48 -13.06 5.45
CA MET A 85 2.72 -11.63 5.27
C MET A 85 4.16 -11.30 4.88
N PHE A 86 5.11 -12.21 5.15
CA PHE A 86 6.53 -12.02 4.89
C PHE A 86 7.04 -13.15 3.99
N CYS A 87 6.61 -13.16 2.73
CA CYS A 87 7.16 -14.07 1.73
C CYS A 87 8.65 -13.77 1.49
N LYS A 88 9.53 -14.35 2.30
CA LYS A 88 10.99 -14.10 2.26
C LYS A 88 11.62 -14.42 0.89
N ASP A 89 11.02 -15.32 0.16
CA ASP A 89 11.54 -15.81 -1.12
C ASP A 89 11.09 -14.95 -2.32
N ASN A 90 10.28 -13.91 -2.08
CA ASN A 90 9.73 -13.09 -3.16
C ASN A 90 10.25 -11.64 -3.07
N PRO A 91 10.90 -11.11 -4.12
CA PRO A 91 11.46 -9.74 -4.13
C PRO A 91 10.40 -8.64 -3.93
N PHE A 92 9.13 -8.91 -4.24
CA PHE A 92 8.04 -7.96 -3.99
C PHE A 92 7.72 -7.77 -2.50
N SER A 93 8.08 -8.71 -1.63
CA SER A 93 7.97 -8.55 -0.19
C SER A 93 8.85 -7.40 0.31
N SER A 94 10.10 -7.34 -0.16
CA SER A 94 11.02 -6.23 0.15
C SER A 94 10.49 -4.88 -0.35
N LEU A 95 9.94 -4.83 -1.56
CA LEU A 95 9.36 -3.61 -2.13
C LEU A 95 8.17 -3.12 -1.30
N SER A 96 7.33 -4.02 -0.82
CA SER A 96 6.19 -3.68 0.04
C SER A 96 6.64 -3.08 1.38
N VAL A 97 7.71 -3.59 1.97
CA VAL A 97 8.30 -3.04 3.19
C VAL A 97 8.87 -1.64 2.94
N VAL A 98 9.60 -1.45 1.84
CA VAL A 98 10.14 -0.13 1.46
C VAL A 98 8.99 0.88 1.24
N ALA A 99 7.92 0.47 0.56
CA ALA A 99 6.74 1.32 0.37
C ALA A 99 6.08 1.71 1.71
N ALA A 100 6.00 0.78 2.67
CA ALA A 100 5.48 1.06 4.00
C ALA A 100 6.40 2.00 4.79
N LEU A 101 7.72 1.82 4.71
CA LEU A 101 8.70 2.69 5.36
C LEU A 101 8.70 4.11 4.78
N ASN A 102 8.38 4.27 3.50
CA ASN A 102 8.27 5.58 2.87
C ASN A 102 7.23 6.48 3.59
N GLN A 103 6.19 5.92 4.18
CA GLN A 103 5.20 6.67 4.98
C GLN A 103 5.85 7.32 6.20
N LEU A 104 6.86 6.70 6.81
CA LEU A 104 7.56 7.27 7.98
C LEU A 104 8.30 8.56 7.65
N MET A 105 8.73 8.76 6.40
CA MET A 105 9.38 9.99 5.97
C MET A 105 8.46 11.21 6.04
N TYR A 106 7.16 11.00 5.98
CA TYR A 106 6.17 12.08 6.08
C TYR A 106 5.68 12.33 7.52
N LEU A 107 6.05 11.43 8.47
CA LEU A 107 5.65 11.55 9.87
C LEU A 107 6.05 12.90 10.51
N PRO A 108 7.24 13.46 10.26
CA PRO A 108 7.62 14.78 10.80
C PRO A 108 6.67 15.90 10.39
N ILE A 109 6.10 15.85 9.18
CA ILE A 109 5.13 16.85 8.69
C ILE A 109 3.84 16.76 9.50
N VAL A 110 3.35 15.55 9.73
CA VAL A 110 2.13 15.31 10.51
C VAL A 110 2.32 15.75 11.96
N LEU A 111 3.46 15.40 12.57
CA LEU A 111 3.81 15.81 13.92
C LEU A 111 3.94 17.34 14.05
N TRP A 112 4.62 17.98 13.11
CA TRP A 112 4.70 19.44 13.07
C TRP A 112 3.32 20.08 13.00
N THR A 113 2.44 19.58 12.12
CA THR A 113 1.08 20.12 11.97
C THR A 113 0.26 19.93 13.24
N MET A 114 0.45 18.80 13.95
CA MET A 114 -0.24 18.53 15.22
C MET A 114 0.06 19.59 16.28
N TYR A 115 1.28 20.14 16.29
CA TYR A 115 1.69 21.18 17.25
C TYR A 115 1.45 22.60 16.74
N ALA A 116 1.75 22.87 15.48
CA ALA A 116 1.68 24.21 14.91
C ALA A 116 0.25 24.63 14.54
N VAL A 117 -0.54 23.72 13.97
CA VAL A 117 -1.91 23.98 13.50
C VAL A 117 -2.79 22.75 13.73
N PRO A 118 -3.16 22.45 15.00
CA PRO A 118 -3.84 21.20 15.35
C PRO A 118 -5.16 20.96 14.61
N ASP A 119 -5.90 22.04 14.26
CA ASP A 119 -7.16 21.94 13.51
C ASP A 119 -6.97 21.43 12.07
N LYS A 120 -5.77 21.51 11.52
CA LYS A 120 -5.44 21.05 10.16
C LYS A 120 -4.76 19.69 10.14
N MET A 121 -4.42 19.13 11.30
CA MET A 121 -3.63 17.90 11.40
C MET A 121 -4.29 16.74 10.66
N ILE A 122 -5.58 16.49 10.86
CA ILE A 122 -6.27 15.36 10.24
C ILE A 122 -6.32 15.49 8.71
N MET A 123 -6.44 16.71 8.19
CA MET A 123 -6.41 16.98 6.76
C MET A 123 -5.03 16.63 6.17
N VAL A 124 -3.95 17.11 6.80
CA VAL A 124 -2.58 16.82 6.38
C VAL A 124 -2.30 15.32 6.48
N TYR A 125 -2.74 14.70 7.57
CA TYR A 125 -2.64 13.25 7.76
C TYR A 125 -3.34 12.47 6.65
N ALA A 126 -4.57 12.84 6.29
CA ALA A 126 -5.32 12.19 5.20
C ALA A 126 -4.62 12.35 3.84
N ILE A 127 -4.02 13.52 3.57
CA ILE A 127 -3.23 13.74 2.35
C ILE A 127 -2.01 12.84 2.33
N VAL A 128 -1.26 12.74 3.43
CA VAL A 128 -0.07 11.89 3.55
C VAL A 128 -0.42 10.41 3.35
N VAL A 129 -1.50 9.94 3.98
CA VAL A 129 -1.99 8.56 3.82
C VAL A 129 -2.44 8.31 2.38
N GLY A 130 -3.16 9.27 1.77
CA GLY A 130 -3.57 9.19 0.37
C GLY A 130 -2.38 9.12 -0.59
N ALA A 131 -1.36 9.94 -0.38
CA ALA A 131 -0.14 9.93 -1.17
C ALA A 131 0.64 8.61 -1.07
N HIS A 132 0.56 7.92 0.07
CA HIS A 132 1.19 6.61 0.25
C HIS A 132 0.62 5.54 -0.72
N PHE A 133 -0.65 5.64 -1.10
CA PHE A 133 -1.27 4.71 -2.05
C PHE A 133 -0.90 4.99 -3.51
N TYR A 134 -0.37 6.17 -3.83
CA TYR A 134 -0.05 6.56 -5.20
C TYR A 134 0.94 5.60 -5.91
N PRO A 135 2.05 5.16 -5.29
CA PRO A 135 2.96 4.19 -5.92
C PRO A 135 2.28 2.85 -6.19
N ILE A 136 1.37 2.41 -5.30
CA ILE A 136 0.63 1.15 -5.44
C ILE A 136 -0.35 1.24 -6.60
N ILE A 137 -1.08 2.36 -6.72
CA ILE A 137 -2.02 2.63 -7.81
C ILE A 137 -1.27 2.71 -9.14
N GLY A 138 -0.16 3.44 -9.21
CA GLY A 138 0.68 3.55 -10.41
C GLY A 138 1.18 2.19 -10.90
N PHE A 139 1.50 1.29 -9.98
CA PHE A 139 1.91 -0.07 -10.30
C PHE A 139 0.76 -0.91 -10.89
N ILE A 140 -0.46 -0.77 -10.36
CA ILE A 140 -1.66 -1.47 -10.83
C ILE A 140 -2.11 -0.90 -12.19
N PHE A 141 -2.18 0.43 -12.35
CA PHE A 141 -2.59 1.07 -13.60
C PHE A 141 -1.66 0.73 -14.77
N ARG A 142 -0.34 0.70 -14.53
CA ARG A 142 0.62 0.30 -15.55
C ARG A 142 0.38 -1.12 -16.07
N GLN A 143 -0.08 -2.03 -15.23
CA GLN A 143 -0.47 -3.39 -15.66
C GLN A 143 -1.72 -3.40 -16.53
N HIS A 144 -2.77 -2.64 -16.14
CA HIS A 144 -4.00 -2.60 -16.94
C HIS A 144 -3.80 -1.95 -18.31
N ILE A 145 -3.04 -0.85 -18.38
CA ILE A 145 -2.70 -0.20 -19.66
C ILE A 145 -1.87 -1.14 -20.52
N PHE A 146 -0.89 -1.86 -19.96
CA PHE A 146 -0.07 -2.81 -20.70
C PHE A 146 -0.91 -3.98 -21.23
N MET A 147 -1.83 -4.52 -20.45
CA MET A 147 -2.75 -5.59 -20.88
C MET A 147 -3.71 -5.11 -21.98
N LEU A 148 -4.23 -3.88 -21.87
CA LEU A 148 -5.06 -3.27 -22.90
C LEU A 148 -4.29 -3.06 -24.22
N LEU A 149 -3.05 -2.58 -24.15
CA LEU A 149 -2.20 -2.41 -25.33
C LEU A 149 -1.82 -3.76 -25.97
N LEU A 150 -1.58 -4.78 -25.14
CA LEU A 150 -1.29 -6.13 -25.63
C LEU A 150 -2.51 -6.77 -26.32
N SER A 151 -3.70 -6.61 -25.74
CA SER A 151 -4.94 -7.10 -26.34
C SER A 151 -5.25 -6.37 -27.64
N TYR A 152 -5.02 -5.06 -27.70
CA TYR A 152 -5.20 -4.27 -28.94
C TYR A 152 -4.23 -4.70 -30.06
N ARG A 153 -2.99 -5.07 -29.71
CA ARG A 153 -1.97 -5.54 -30.66
C ARG A 153 -2.24 -6.96 -31.17
N LEU A 154 -3.01 -7.76 -30.45
CA LEU A 154 -3.44 -9.10 -30.87
C LEU A 154 -4.70 -9.07 -31.76
N TYR A 155 -5.41 -7.96 -31.82
CA TYR A 155 -6.60 -7.75 -32.60
C TYR A 155 -6.30 -7.06 -33.99
N LEU A 156 -5.09 -6.56 -34.20
CA LEU A 156 -4.56 -6.03 -35.47
C LEU A 156 -3.62 -7.04 -36.14
#